data_c67449d4f298e1da3aa2f8f31ffde3ab
#
_entry.id   c67449d4f298e1da3aa2f8f31ffde3ab
#
_cell.length_a   1.000
_cell.length_b   1.000
_cell.length_c   1.000
_cell.angle_alpha   90.00
_cell.angle_beta   90.00
_cell.angle_gamma   90.00
#
_symmetry.space_group_name_H-M   'P 1'
#
loop_
_entity.id
_entity.type
_entity.pdbx_description
1 polymer ?
#
loop_
_entity_poly.entity_id
_entity_poly.type
_entity_poly.pdbx_seq_one_letter_code
_entity_poly.pdbx_strand_id
1 'polypeptide(L)'
;MRKSIVLLAALAWLSGCAVGPDYQPVEPDAPERFLEAPQASAGSADEQRFWAGFEDPMLAGLIQQTLDANRDLRAALARYQRAEALLRGRRAEQLPSVGVSAPAAEQHLADVERTPPGAGDDRVELYQAAAGLRWELDLFGRLRRASEARRAELGAAGADLAALQVALVGQLATSYFELRGLQQQLLVARSNVDNQRQSLEIVRSRVNAGRGTAFDEVRAIAQLEATRAVIPDLQAAVRGRMFRIAVLTGQNPAALVDELAPPAPLPESLPVIPVGSPGEVLRRRPDIRAAERRLAAASARIGVATADLFPSFSLDALIGSVASDSGDLFSAGAESR
;
A
#
# COMPACT_ATOMS: atom_id res chain seq x y z
N MET A 1 -50.63 22.48 -9.46
CA MET A 1 -50.36 21.40 -8.49
C MET A 1 -50.28 19.97 -9.11
N ARG A 2 -51.23 19.50 -9.95
CA ARG A 2 -51.12 18.15 -10.57
C ARG A 2 -49.88 17.97 -11.48
N LYS A 3 -49.52 18.98 -12.29
CA LYS A 3 -48.32 18.90 -13.17
C LYS A 3 -47.00 18.87 -12.38
N SER A 4 -46.94 19.55 -11.24
CA SER A 4 -45.74 19.54 -10.37
C SER A 4 -45.55 18.20 -9.64
N ILE A 5 -46.68 17.51 -9.28
CA ILE A 5 -46.61 16.18 -8.65
C ILE A 5 -46.18 15.12 -9.65
N VAL A 6 -46.63 15.19 -10.89
CA VAL A 6 -46.21 14.28 -11.98
C VAL A 6 -44.72 14.47 -12.29
N LEU A 7 -44.21 15.71 -12.30
CA LEU A 7 -42.81 16.01 -12.50
C LEU A 7 -41.93 15.47 -11.35
N LEU A 8 -42.38 15.64 -10.11
CA LEU A 8 -41.69 15.10 -8.92
C LEU A 8 -41.71 13.56 -8.90
N ALA A 9 -42.82 12.95 -9.30
CA ALA A 9 -42.90 11.48 -9.39
C ALA A 9 -42.02 10.94 -10.52
N ALA A 10 -41.95 11.62 -11.68
CA ALA A 10 -41.05 11.25 -12.76
C ALA A 10 -39.55 11.42 -12.37
N LEU A 11 -39.20 12.46 -11.59
CA LEU A 11 -37.83 12.61 -11.03
C LEU A 11 -37.49 11.51 -10.02
N ALA A 12 -38.47 11.06 -9.21
CA ALA A 12 -38.24 9.98 -8.22
C ALA A 12 -38.02 8.62 -8.89
N TRP A 13 -38.54 8.38 -10.08
CA TRP A 13 -38.30 7.15 -10.85
C TRP A 13 -36.94 7.16 -11.58
N LEU A 14 -36.35 8.32 -11.83
CA LEU A 14 -35.04 8.46 -12.42
C LEU A 14 -33.87 8.20 -11.45
N SER A 15 -34.13 8.13 -10.15
CA SER A 15 -33.06 7.99 -9.13
C SER A 15 -32.58 6.56 -8.87
N GLY A 16 -33.06 5.53 -9.61
CA GLY A 16 -32.96 4.14 -9.17
C GLY A 16 -32.04 3.19 -9.89
N CYS A 17 -31.83 3.30 -11.18
CA CYS A 17 -31.23 2.18 -11.92
C CYS A 17 -29.78 2.44 -12.35
N ALA A 18 -28.81 2.05 -11.52
CA ALA A 18 -27.48 1.74 -12.02
C ALA A 18 -27.52 0.35 -12.66
N VAL A 19 -27.17 0.26 -13.95
CA VAL A 19 -27.12 -1.01 -14.68
C VAL A 19 -25.91 -1.84 -14.30
N GLY A 20 -25.92 -3.13 -14.62
CA GLY A 20 -24.84 -4.07 -14.33
C GLY A 20 -25.01 -4.80 -13.00
N PRO A 21 -24.14 -5.78 -12.71
CA PRO A 21 -24.23 -6.60 -11.51
C PRO A 21 -23.85 -5.83 -10.25
N ASP A 22 -24.54 -6.11 -9.15
CA ASP A 22 -24.12 -5.67 -7.82
C ASP A 22 -23.14 -6.69 -7.24
N TYR A 23 -22.03 -6.19 -6.73
CA TYR A 23 -21.03 -7.05 -6.11
C TYR A 23 -21.56 -7.63 -4.79
N GLN A 24 -21.43 -8.95 -4.65
CA GLN A 24 -21.67 -9.64 -3.38
C GLN A 24 -20.34 -10.19 -2.85
N PRO A 25 -20.01 -9.95 -1.56
CA PRO A 25 -18.81 -10.51 -0.96
C PRO A 25 -18.80 -12.04 -1.04
N VAL A 26 -17.65 -12.60 -1.37
CA VAL A 26 -17.47 -14.06 -1.36
C VAL A 26 -17.22 -14.50 0.07
N GLU A 27 -18.05 -15.37 0.60
CA GLU A 27 -17.79 -16.02 1.88
C GLU A 27 -16.71 -17.11 1.68
N PRO A 28 -15.64 -17.12 2.50
CA PRO A 28 -14.61 -18.15 2.39
C PRO A 28 -15.19 -19.51 2.81
N ASP A 29 -15.05 -20.51 1.95
CA ASP A 29 -15.27 -21.90 2.30
C ASP A 29 -14.12 -22.37 3.21
N ALA A 30 -14.36 -22.44 4.49
CA ALA A 30 -13.37 -22.74 5.50
C ALA A 30 -13.94 -23.72 6.55
N PRO A 31 -13.12 -24.67 7.05
CA PRO A 31 -13.54 -25.56 8.11
C PRO A 31 -13.93 -24.78 9.38
N GLU A 32 -14.82 -25.33 10.19
CA GLU A 32 -15.25 -24.68 11.44
C GLU A 32 -14.13 -24.54 12.47
N ARG A 33 -13.15 -25.44 12.46
CA ARG A 33 -12.06 -25.52 13.45
C ARG A 33 -10.73 -25.82 12.80
N PHE A 34 -9.65 -25.35 13.43
CA PHE A 34 -8.30 -25.81 13.12
C PHE A 34 -8.09 -27.25 13.61
N LEU A 35 -7.32 -28.06 12.88
CA LEU A 35 -7.07 -29.47 13.21
C LEU A 35 -6.32 -29.65 14.53
N GLU A 36 -5.39 -28.78 14.85
CA GLU A 36 -4.47 -28.90 15.99
C GLU A 36 -4.60 -27.76 17.02
N ALA A 37 -5.63 -26.93 16.93
CA ALA A 37 -5.79 -25.86 17.91
C ALA A 37 -6.32 -26.42 19.25
N PRO A 38 -5.62 -26.20 20.38
CA PRO A 38 -6.26 -26.29 21.67
C PRO A 38 -7.41 -25.30 21.71
N GLN A 39 -8.48 -25.59 22.46
CA GLN A 39 -9.73 -24.85 22.50
C GLN A 39 -9.49 -23.34 22.31
N ALA A 40 -9.90 -22.84 21.14
CA ALA A 40 -9.63 -21.47 20.72
C ALA A 40 -10.19 -20.51 21.76
N SER A 41 -9.34 -19.72 22.39
CA SER A 41 -9.79 -18.61 23.20
C SER A 41 -10.46 -17.62 22.24
N ALA A 42 -11.77 -17.45 22.37
CA ALA A 42 -12.52 -16.44 21.67
C ALA A 42 -11.98 -15.06 22.08
N GLY A 43 -11.32 -14.38 21.18
CA GLY A 43 -10.76 -13.06 21.44
C GLY A 43 -10.30 -12.40 20.14
N SER A 44 -10.50 -11.11 20.02
CA SER A 44 -9.90 -10.31 18.94
C SER A 44 -8.41 -10.15 19.27
N ALA A 45 -7.54 -10.67 18.42
CA ALA A 45 -6.12 -10.39 18.53
C ALA A 45 -5.90 -8.88 18.23
N ASP A 46 -5.57 -8.12 19.26
CA ASP A 46 -5.00 -6.80 19.11
C ASP A 46 -3.52 -6.99 18.78
N GLU A 47 -3.13 -6.62 17.58
CA GLU A 47 -1.77 -6.81 17.08
C GLU A 47 -0.74 -6.09 17.96
N GLN A 48 -1.08 -4.92 18.50
CA GLN A 48 -0.21 -4.17 19.41
C GLN A 48 0.00 -4.91 20.73
N ARG A 49 -1.05 -5.56 21.28
CA ARG A 49 -0.96 -6.36 22.49
C ARG A 49 -0.16 -7.64 22.31
N PHE A 50 -0.19 -8.24 21.10
CA PHE A 50 0.59 -9.42 20.80
C PHE A 50 2.09 -9.15 20.98
N TRP A 51 2.60 -8.09 20.36
CA TRP A 51 4.03 -7.76 20.47
C TRP A 51 4.43 -7.27 21.87
N ALA A 52 3.55 -6.59 22.58
CA ALA A 52 3.78 -6.20 23.96
C ALA A 52 3.87 -7.43 24.91
N GLY A 53 3.22 -8.54 24.57
CA GLY A 53 3.25 -9.78 25.34
C GLY A 53 4.61 -10.48 25.37
N PHE A 54 5.58 -10.07 24.53
CA PHE A 54 6.97 -10.56 24.63
C PHE A 54 7.78 -9.86 25.73
N GLU A 55 7.25 -8.78 26.33
CA GLU A 55 7.89 -8.00 27.40
C GLU A 55 9.31 -7.53 27.05
N ASP A 56 9.60 -7.35 25.76
CA ASP A 56 10.89 -6.90 25.23
C ASP A 56 10.78 -5.44 24.71
N PRO A 57 11.26 -4.45 25.49
CA PRO A 57 11.18 -3.05 25.12
C PRO A 57 12.01 -2.69 23.88
N MET A 58 13.12 -3.44 23.61
CA MET A 58 13.93 -3.26 22.41
C MET A 58 13.13 -3.68 21.16
N LEU A 59 12.51 -4.85 21.19
CA LEU A 59 11.65 -5.32 20.10
C LEU A 59 10.50 -4.34 19.85
N ALA A 60 9.82 -3.90 20.90
CA ALA A 60 8.71 -2.94 20.79
C ALA A 60 9.16 -1.61 20.14
N GLY A 61 10.31 -1.08 20.56
CA GLY A 61 10.89 0.14 20.00
C GLY A 61 11.26 0.00 18.52
N LEU A 62 11.86 -1.12 18.12
CA LEU A 62 12.22 -1.41 16.74
C LEU A 62 10.97 -1.59 15.85
N ILE A 63 9.90 -2.20 16.36
CA ILE A 63 8.61 -2.30 15.65
C ILE A 63 8.04 -0.90 15.38
N GLN A 64 7.98 -0.05 16.40
CA GLN A 64 7.49 1.31 16.24
C GLN A 64 8.32 2.09 15.21
N GLN A 65 9.65 2.03 15.31
CA GLN A 65 10.54 2.68 14.32
C GLN A 65 10.30 2.16 12.90
N THR A 66 10.07 0.85 12.74
CA THR A 66 9.76 0.27 11.43
C THR A 66 8.48 0.84 10.86
N LEU A 67 7.42 0.93 11.66
CA LEU A 67 6.13 1.48 11.22
C LEU A 67 6.23 2.98 10.85
N ASP A 68 7.06 3.75 11.56
CA ASP A 68 7.19 5.19 11.36
C ASP A 68 8.14 5.55 10.20
N ALA A 69 9.23 4.82 10.03
CA ALA A 69 10.35 5.24 9.18
C ALA A 69 10.64 4.33 7.96
N ASN A 70 10.01 3.17 7.86
CA ASN A 70 10.26 2.24 6.76
C ASN A 70 9.93 2.87 5.39
N ARG A 71 10.83 2.72 4.42
CA ARG A 71 10.69 3.35 3.10
C ARG A 71 9.62 2.70 2.23
N ASP A 72 9.47 1.38 2.31
CA ASP A 72 8.44 0.66 1.56
C ASP A 72 7.05 1.01 2.08
N LEU A 73 6.91 1.19 3.40
CA LEU A 73 5.66 1.61 4.01
C LEU A 73 5.26 3.03 3.59
N ARG A 74 6.22 3.96 3.50
CA ARG A 74 5.99 5.30 2.96
C ARG A 74 5.55 5.27 1.51
N ALA A 75 6.15 4.39 0.68
CA ALA A 75 5.74 4.20 -0.70
C ALA A 75 4.33 3.62 -0.81
N ALA A 76 3.95 2.68 0.05
CA ALA A 76 2.60 2.12 0.10
C ALA A 76 1.56 3.16 0.55
N LEU A 77 1.90 4.00 1.53
CA LEU A 77 1.05 5.12 1.95
C LEU A 77 0.81 6.12 0.80
N ALA A 78 1.85 6.44 0.03
CA ALA A 78 1.70 7.31 -1.14
C ALA A 78 0.78 6.69 -2.21
N ARG A 79 0.82 5.36 -2.40
CA ARG A 79 -0.11 4.65 -3.29
C ARG A 79 -1.56 4.73 -2.79
N TYR A 80 -1.77 4.59 -1.48
CA TYR A 80 -3.09 4.78 -0.87
C TYR A 80 -3.62 6.21 -1.08
N GLN A 81 -2.80 7.23 -0.82
CA GLN A 81 -3.16 8.63 -1.04
C GLN A 81 -3.47 8.93 -2.52
N ARG A 82 -2.72 8.31 -3.45
CA ARG A 82 -3.03 8.39 -4.88
C ARG A 82 -4.41 7.79 -5.20
N ALA A 83 -4.73 6.61 -4.65
CA ALA A 83 -6.03 5.99 -4.87
C ALA A 83 -7.17 6.87 -4.32
N GLU A 84 -6.96 7.52 -3.18
CA GLU A 84 -7.90 8.48 -2.60
C GLU A 84 -8.10 9.70 -3.50
N ALA A 85 -7.03 10.28 -4.05
CA ALA A 85 -7.12 11.40 -4.96
C ALA A 85 -7.86 11.02 -6.26
N LEU A 86 -7.62 9.82 -6.80
CA LEU A 86 -8.33 9.30 -7.97
C LEU A 86 -9.84 9.09 -7.69
N LEU A 87 -10.21 8.64 -6.50
CA LEU A 87 -11.62 8.54 -6.11
C LEU A 87 -12.25 9.94 -6.01
N ARG A 88 -11.57 10.92 -5.42
CA ARG A 88 -12.06 12.31 -5.36
C ARG A 88 -12.27 12.88 -6.75
N GLY A 89 -11.31 12.71 -7.67
CA GLY A 89 -11.45 13.12 -9.07
C GLY A 89 -12.66 12.46 -9.74
N ARG A 90 -12.84 11.16 -9.60
CA ARG A 90 -13.97 10.43 -10.19
C ARG A 90 -15.33 10.88 -9.62
N ARG A 91 -15.40 11.22 -8.33
CA ARG A 91 -16.61 11.81 -7.76
C ARG A 91 -16.92 13.20 -8.27
N ALA A 92 -15.90 14.01 -8.56
CA ALA A 92 -16.07 15.34 -9.12
C ALA A 92 -16.70 15.29 -10.52
N GLU A 93 -16.47 14.24 -11.32
CA GLU A 93 -17.11 14.04 -12.62
C GLU A 93 -18.63 13.85 -12.57
N GLN A 94 -19.19 13.52 -11.38
CA GLN A 94 -20.65 13.46 -11.16
C GLN A 94 -21.28 14.85 -10.98
N LEU A 95 -20.46 15.89 -10.81
CA LEU A 95 -20.88 17.26 -10.60
C LEU A 95 -20.74 18.06 -11.91
N PRO A 96 -21.50 19.15 -12.09
CA PRO A 96 -21.31 20.06 -13.18
C PRO A 96 -19.88 20.63 -13.19
N SER A 97 -19.24 20.64 -14.36
CA SER A 97 -17.95 21.29 -14.57
C SER A 97 -18.16 22.67 -15.20
N VAL A 98 -17.46 23.67 -14.68
CA VAL A 98 -17.46 25.02 -15.22
C VAL A 98 -16.07 25.33 -15.77
N GLY A 99 -16.02 25.74 -17.03
CA GLY A 99 -14.80 26.19 -17.69
C GLY A 99 -14.93 27.65 -18.14
N VAL A 100 -13.83 28.37 -18.06
CA VAL A 100 -13.73 29.73 -18.64
C VAL A 100 -12.64 29.72 -19.71
N SER A 101 -12.90 30.30 -20.85
CA SER A 101 -11.95 30.43 -21.95
C SER A 101 -11.94 31.86 -22.51
N ALA A 102 -10.75 32.34 -22.87
CA ALA A 102 -10.57 33.66 -23.46
C ALA A 102 -9.51 33.58 -24.57
N PRO A 103 -9.80 32.90 -25.69
CA PRO A 103 -8.89 32.88 -26.83
C PRO A 103 -8.89 34.22 -27.58
N ALA A 104 -7.71 34.58 -28.10
CA ALA A 104 -7.53 35.62 -29.12
C ALA A 104 -6.84 34.98 -30.32
N ALA A 105 -7.35 35.15 -31.49
CA ALA A 105 -6.82 34.59 -32.73
C ALA A 105 -6.83 35.60 -33.85
N GLU A 106 -5.79 35.60 -34.66
CA GLU A 106 -5.75 36.27 -35.97
C GLU A 106 -5.88 35.19 -37.05
N GLN A 107 -6.81 35.40 -37.99
CA GLN A 107 -7.10 34.44 -39.05
C GLN A 107 -6.98 35.14 -40.42
N HIS A 108 -6.36 34.47 -41.38
CA HIS A 108 -6.40 34.83 -42.77
C HIS A 108 -7.51 34.04 -43.45
N LEU A 109 -8.55 34.73 -43.90
CA LEU A 109 -9.67 34.11 -44.60
C LEU A 109 -9.32 33.86 -46.06
N ALA A 110 -9.56 32.67 -46.55
CA ALA A 110 -9.50 32.38 -47.99
C ALA A 110 -10.57 33.16 -48.74
N ASP A 111 -10.31 33.47 -50.04
CA ASP A 111 -11.25 34.25 -50.85
C ASP A 111 -12.68 33.70 -50.85
N VAL A 112 -12.83 32.38 -50.78
CA VAL A 112 -14.12 31.68 -50.76
C VAL A 112 -14.87 31.83 -49.42
N GLU A 113 -14.17 32.12 -48.34
CA GLU A 113 -14.75 32.31 -47.00
C GLU A 113 -15.25 33.75 -46.77
N ARG A 114 -14.84 34.69 -47.61
CA ARG A 114 -15.27 36.08 -47.54
C ARG A 114 -16.63 36.29 -48.22
N THR A 115 -17.48 37.11 -47.66
CA THR A 115 -18.81 37.35 -48.19
C THR A 115 -19.00 38.83 -48.53
N PRO A 116 -19.13 39.21 -49.87
CA PRO A 116 -18.97 38.31 -51.03
C PRO A 116 -17.51 37.83 -51.23
N PRO A 117 -17.28 36.75 -51.97
CA PRO A 117 -15.93 36.21 -52.18
C PRO A 117 -14.94 37.24 -52.69
N GLY A 118 -13.78 37.39 -52.10
CA GLY A 118 -12.73 38.33 -52.44
C GLY A 118 -12.95 39.77 -51.98
N ALA A 119 -14.03 40.09 -51.26
CA ALA A 119 -14.27 41.39 -50.66
C ALA A 119 -13.75 41.57 -49.26
N GLY A 120 -13.31 42.77 -48.92
CA GLY A 120 -12.84 43.14 -47.59
C GLY A 120 -11.40 42.73 -47.33
N ASP A 121 -10.99 42.91 -46.09
CA ASP A 121 -9.66 42.44 -45.57
C ASP A 121 -9.65 40.92 -45.43
N ASP A 122 -8.54 40.29 -45.79
CA ASP A 122 -8.34 38.85 -45.58
C ASP A 122 -7.94 38.50 -44.15
N ARG A 123 -7.60 39.51 -43.33
CA ARG A 123 -7.18 39.40 -41.95
C ARG A 123 -8.34 39.76 -41.03
N VAL A 124 -8.71 38.81 -40.20
CA VAL A 124 -9.74 38.97 -39.16
C VAL A 124 -9.17 38.67 -37.82
N GLU A 125 -9.23 39.62 -36.90
CA GLU A 125 -8.97 39.42 -35.49
C GLU A 125 -10.24 38.91 -34.81
N LEU A 126 -10.10 37.91 -33.94
CA LEU A 126 -11.20 37.30 -33.21
C LEU A 126 -10.84 37.23 -31.74
N TYR A 127 -11.58 37.96 -30.94
CA TYR A 127 -11.50 37.94 -29.50
C TYR A 127 -12.75 37.27 -28.97
N GLN A 128 -12.55 36.27 -28.07
CA GLN A 128 -13.66 35.56 -27.44
C GLN A 128 -13.47 35.51 -25.92
N ALA A 129 -14.55 35.63 -25.18
CA ALA A 129 -14.59 35.33 -23.76
C ALA A 129 -15.86 34.53 -23.47
N ALA A 130 -15.71 33.32 -22.92
CA ALA A 130 -16.84 32.46 -22.71
C ALA A 130 -16.72 31.72 -21.36
N ALA A 131 -17.84 31.51 -20.68
CA ALA A 131 -18.02 30.60 -19.58
C ALA A 131 -18.97 29.50 -20.00
N GLY A 132 -18.52 28.26 -19.88
CA GLY A 132 -19.29 27.07 -20.23
C GLY A 132 -19.55 26.19 -19.00
N LEU A 133 -20.71 25.58 -18.94
CA LEU A 133 -21.07 24.56 -17.97
C LEU A 133 -21.33 23.27 -18.74
N ARG A 134 -20.74 22.18 -18.27
CA ARG A 134 -21.02 20.83 -18.78
C ARG A 134 -21.35 19.90 -17.63
N TRP A 135 -22.45 19.17 -17.76
CA TRP A 135 -22.87 18.18 -16.78
C TRP A 135 -23.43 16.94 -17.47
N GLU A 136 -22.83 15.77 -17.18
CA GLU A 136 -23.35 14.49 -17.61
C GLU A 136 -24.42 14.01 -16.62
N LEU A 137 -25.62 13.75 -17.15
CA LEU A 137 -26.74 13.21 -16.38
C LEU A 137 -26.59 11.68 -16.30
N ASP A 138 -26.16 11.18 -15.17
CA ASP A 138 -25.85 9.76 -14.97
C ASP A 138 -27.13 8.90 -14.79
N LEU A 139 -27.95 8.79 -15.84
CA LEU A 139 -29.23 8.09 -15.80
C LEU A 139 -29.02 6.58 -15.61
N PHE A 140 -28.07 5.99 -16.32
CA PHE A 140 -27.78 4.55 -16.29
C PHE A 140 -26.68 4.13 -15.31
N GLY A 141 -26.11 5.08 -14.55
CA GLY A 141 -25.19 4.80 -13.46
C GLY A 141 -23.74 4.61 -13.88
N ARG A 142 -23.33 5.01 -15.08
CA ARG A 142 -21.95 4.91 -15.56
C ARG A 142 -20.96 5.58 -14.60
N LEU A 143 -21.23 6.83 -14.20
CA LEU A 143 -20.37 7.59 -13.31
C LEU A 143 -20.45 7.05 -11.86
N ARG A 144 -21.61 6.58 -11.42
CA ARG A 144 -21.79 5.94 -10.12
C ARG A 144 -20.99 4.64 -10.04
N ARG A 145 -21.10 3.74 -11.05
CA ARG A 145 -20.32 2.50 -11.14
C ARG A 145 -18.81 2.75 -11.22
N ALA A 146 -18.38 3.78 -11.96
CA ALA A 146 -16.99 4.19 -12.03
C ALA A 146 -16.47 4.68 -10.65
N SER A 147 -17.28 5.42 -9.90
CA SER A 147 -16.95 5.84 -8.53
C SER A 147 -16.93 4.66 -7.56
N GLU A 148 -17.82 3.69 -7.72
CA GLU A 148 -17.84 2.44 -6.97
C GLU A 148 -16.56 1.63 -7.20
N ALA A 149 -16.13 1.48 -8.46
CA ALA A 149 -14.87 0.83 -8.81
C ALA A 149 -13.67 1.50 -8.13
N ARG A 150 -13.59 2.85 -8.18
CA ARG A 150 -12.51 3.60 -7.51
C ARG A 150 -12.57 3.51 -5.98
N ARG A 151 -13.76 3.43 -5.40
CA ARG A 151 -13.91 3.20 -3.94
C ARG A 151 -13.38 1.83 -3.54
N ALA A 152 -13.68 0.80 -4.33
CA ALA A 152 -13.17 -0.54 -4.11
C ALA A 152 -11.64 -0.61 -4.29
N GLU A 153 -11.07 0.09 -5.29
CA GLU A 153 -9.61 0.23 -5.47
C GLU A 153 -8.94 0.92 -4.27
N LEU A 154 -9.56 1.97 -3.72
CA LEU A 154 -9.08 2.61 -2.49
C LEU A 154 -9.09 1.62 -1.32
N GLY A 155 -10.15 0.83 -1.18
CA GLY A 155 -10.23 -0.24 -0.18
C GLY A 155 -9.13 -1.29 -0.37
N ALA A 156 -8.82 -1.67 -1.62
CA ALA A 156 -7.72 -2.58 -1.93
C ALA A 156 -6.37 -1.98 -1.55
N ALA A 157 -6.10 -0.72 -1.89
CA ALA A 157 -4.86 -0.03 -1.54
C ALA A 157 -4.65 0.10 -0.02
N GLY A 158 -5.75 0.33 0.74
CA GLY A 158 -5.72 0.33 2.21
C GLY A 158 -5.41 -1.05 2.79
N ALA A 159 -5.97 -2.10 2.21
CA ALA A 159 -5.68 -3.47 2.61
C ALA A 159 -4.24 -3.90 2.23
N ASP A 160 -3.71 -3.46 1.08
CA ASP A 160 -2.30 -3.67 0.71
C ASP A 160 -1.33 -2.99 1.69
N LEU A 161 -1.67 -1.76 2.13
CA LEU A 161 -0.88 -1.06 3.15
C LEU A 161 -0.84 -1.85 4.46
N ALA A 162 -2.00 -2.35 4.93
CA ALA A 162 -2.07 -3.19 6.12
C ALA A 162 -1.31 -4.52 5.95
N ALA A 163 -1.41 -5.16 4.78
CA ALA A 163 -0.66 -6.38 4.48
C ALA A 163 0.86 -6.16 4.56
N LEU A 164 1.33 -5.03 4.04
CA LEU A 164 2.74 -4.66 4.11
C LEU A 164 3.19 -4.38 5.55
N GLN A 165 2.36 -3.73 6.38
CA GLN A 165 2.64 -3.52 7.80
C GLN A 165 2.86 -4.85 8.51
N VAL A 166 1.94 -5.80 8.37
CA VAL A 166 2.07 -7.14 8.96
C VAL A 166 3.33 -7.85 8.48
N ALA A 167 3.62 -7.80 7.18
CA ALA A 167 4.81 -8.43 6.60
C ALA A 167 6.12 -7.83 7.14
N LEU A 168 6.22 -6.50 7.24
CA LEU A 168 7.41 -5.82 7.73
C LEU A 168 7.65 -6.06 9.22
N VAL A 169 6.60 -6.03 10.04
CA VAL A 169 6.69 -6.34 11.46
C VAL A 169 7.10 -7.81 11.66
N GLY A 170 6.53 -8.73 10.88
CA GLY A 170 6.93 -10.15 10.90
C GLY A 170 8.40 -10.36 10.49
N GLN A 171 8.88 -9.69 9.44
CA GLN A 171 10.29 -9.74 9.02
C GLN A 171 11.23 -9.15 10.06
N LEU A 172 10.84 -8.05 10.71
CA LEU A 172 11.61 -7.43 11.79
C LEU A 172 11.74 -8.39 12.97
N ALA A 173 10.60 -8.92 13.46
CA ALA A 173 10.59 -9.84 14.61
C ALA A 173 11.40 -11.11 14.31
N THR A 174 11.25 -11.70 13.13
CA THR A 174 12.06 -12.84 12.70
C THR A 174 13.55 -12.48 12.73
N SER A 175 13.95 -11.36 12.14
CA SER A 175 15.36 -10.91 12.10
C SER A 175 15.90 -10.64 13.51
N TYR A 176 15.06 -10.12 14.41
CA TYR A 176 15.41 -9.86 15.81
C TYR A 176 15.63 -11.15 16.59
N PHE A 177 14.72 -12.12 16.56
CA PHE A 177 14.87 -13.38 17.26
C PHE A 177 16.02 -14.23 16.70
N GLU A 178 16.23 -14.21 15.37
CA GLU A 178 17.40 -14.83 14.75
C GLU A 178 18.71 -14.17 15.22
N LEU A 179 18.74 -12.83 15.37
CA LEU A 179 19.89 -12.14 15.94
C LEU A 179 20.19 -12.64 17.35
N ARG A 180 19.18 -12.68 18.23
CA ARG A 180 19.36 -13.16 19.62
C ARG A 180 19.80 -14.60 19.67
N GLY A 181 19.23 -15.47 18.84
CA GLY A 181 19.65 -16.88 18.71
C GLY A 181 21.11 -17.02 18.24
N LEU A 182 21.53 -16.27 17.22
CA LEU A 182 22.91 -16.28 16.74
C LEU A 182 23.90 -15.73 17.76
N GLN A 183 23.52 -14.72 18.55
CA GLN A 183 24.35 -14.22 19.66
C GLN A 183 24.55 -15.30 20.72
N GLN A 184 23.52 -16.07 21.08
CA GLN A 184 23.65 -17.20 22.01
C GLN A 184 24.54 -18.30 21.44
N GLN A 185 24.37 -18.65 20.15
CA GLN A 185 25.24 -19.63 19.49
C GLN A 185 26.71 -19.17 19.48
N LEU A 186 26.95 -17.89 19.27
CA LEU A 186 28.31 -17.31 19.29
C LEU A 186 28.93 -17.39 20.70
N LEU A 187 28.15 -17.14 21.75
CA LEU A 187 28.60 -17.30 23.14
C LEU A 187 28.98 -18.76 23.44
N VAL A 188 28.14 -19.73 23.07
CA VAL A 188 28.41 -21.14 23.21
C VAL A 188 29.64 -21.56 22.42
N ALA A 189 29.78 -21.11 21.17
CA ALA A 189 30.95 -21.41 20.34
C ALA A 189 32.27 -20.92 20.97
N ARG A 190 32.26 -19.71 21.54
CA ARG A 190 33.42 -19.16 22.25
C ARG A 190 33.76 -19.94 23.50
N SER A 191 32.75 -20.29 24.29
CA SER A 191 32.94 -21.15 25.47
C SER A 191 33.52 -22.52 25.08
N ASN A 192 33.04 -23.12 23.98
CA ASN A 192 33.57 -24.37 23.47
C ASN A 192 35.05 -24.27 23.04
N VAL A 193 35.44 -23.14 22.39
CA VAL A 193 36.85 -22.88 22.06
C VAL A 193 37.71 -22.81 23.31
N ASP A 194 37.23 -22.14 24.37
CA ASP A 194 37.98 -22.07 25.66
C ASP A 194 38.10 -23.43 26.33
N ASN A 195 37.04 -24.26 26.33
CA ASN A 195 37.09 -25.61 26.81
C ASN A 195 38.06 -26.49 26.01
N GLN A 196 38.07 -26.36 24.66
CA GLN A 196 39.02 -27.13 23.84
C GLN A 196 40.48 -26.65 24.04
N ARG A 197 40.71 -25.37 24.30
CA ARG A 197 42.04 -24.82 24.63
C ARG A 197 42.54 -25.42 25.95
N GLN A 198 41.72 -25.47 26.99
CA GLN A 198 42.06 -26.10 28.26
C GLN A 198 42.36 -27.60 28.08
N SER A 199 41.54 -28.30 27.28
CA SER A 199 41.77 -29.71 26.94
C SER A 199 43.10 -29.92 26.23
N LEU A 200 43.48 -29.09 25.30
CA LEU A 200 44.77 -29.14 24.63
C LEU A 200 45.93 -28.92 25.60
N GLU A 201 45.83 -28.02 26.57
CA GLU A 201 46.84 -27.79 27.60
C GLU A 201 47.08 -29.06 28.48
N ILE A 202 45.98 -29.76 28.84
CA ILE A 202 46.05 -31.04 29.58
C ILE A 202 46.77 -32.10 28.74
N VAL A 203 46.40 -32.24 27.47
CA VAL A 203 47.03 -33.18 26.54
C VAL A 203 48.53 -32.89 26.39
N ARG A 204 48.91 -31.65 26.20
CA ARG A 204 50.32 -31.22 26.14
C ARG A 204 51.11 -31.57 27.39
N SER A 205 50.53 -31.32 28.55
CA SER A 205 51.12 -31.68 29.83
C SER A 205 51.35 -33.19 29.97
N ARG A 206 50.45 -34.02 29.48
CA ARG A 206 50.60 -35.48 29.46
C ARG A 206 51.67 -35.95 28.48
N VAL A 207 51.74 -35.38 27.29
CA VAL A 207 52.75 -35.68 26.28
C VAL A 207 54.15 -35.31 26.80
N ASN A 208 54.32 -34.14 27.41
CA ASN A 208 55.57 -33.70 28.02
C ASN A 208 56.02 -34.59 29.21
N ALA A 209 55.06 -35.17 29.92
CA ALA A 209 55.34 -36.13 31.01
C ALA A 209 55.57 -37.57 30.50
N GLY A 210 55.63 -37.79 29.18
CA GLY A 210 55.79 -39.12 28.58
C GLY A 210 54.57 -40.06 28.74
N ARG A 211 53.39 -39.47 29.03
CA ARG A 211 52.13 -40.22 29.28
C ARG A 211 51.10 -40.02 28.13
N GLY A 212 51.52 -39.49 27.00
CA GLY A 212 50.70 -39.27 25.82
C GLY A 212 51.56 -39.37 24.55
N THR A 213 50.91 -39.33 23.39
CA THR A 213 51.55 -39.40 22.07
C THR A 213 51.47 -38.07 21.34
N ALA A 214 52.39 -37.80 20.39
CA ALA A 214 52.30 -36.67 19.53
C ALA A 214 51.01 -36.67 18.68
N PHE A 215 50.46 -37.85 18.39
CA PHE A 215 49.16 -37.99 17.71
C PHE A 215 48.01 -37.41 18.54
N ASP A 216 48.01 -37.62 19.86
CA ASP A 216 46.99 -37.08 20.78
C ASP A 216 47.00 -35.54 20.75
N GLU A 217 48.21 -34.95 20.74
CA GLU A 217 48.36 -33.49 20.67
C GLU A 217 47.85 -32.92 19.31
N VAL A 218 48.26 -33.53 18.21
CA VAL A 218 47.84 -33.08 16.87
C VAL A 218 46.30 -33.18 16.72
N ARG A 219 45.69 -34.27 17.26
CA ARG A 219 44.24 -34.45 17.27
C ARG A 219 43.54 -33.36 18.09
N ALA A 220 44.09 -33.01 19.24
CA ALA A 220 43.51 -31.95 20.09
C ALA A 220 43.62 -30.56 19.44
N ILE A 221 44.76 -30.29 18.75
CA ILE A 221 44.94 -29.07 17.95
C ILE A 221 43.89 -29.01 16.82
N ALA A 222 43.74 -30.10 16.07
CA ALA A 222 42.78 -30.14 14.97
C ALA A 222 41.34 -29.87 15.45
N GLN A 223 40.98 -30.46 16.60
CA GLN A 223 39.66 -30.24 17.21
C GLN A 223 39.46 -28.79 17.67
N LEU A 224 40.46 -28.17 18.28
CA LEU A 224 40.41 -26.75 18.66
C LEU A 224 40.22 -25.84 17.44
N GLU A 225 41.01 -26.05 16.38
CA GLU A 225 40.92 -25.19 15.17
C GLU A 225 39.62 -25.43 14.42
N ALA A 226 39.08 -26.65 14.36
CA ALA A 226 37.76 -26.94 13.81
C ALA A 226 36.64 -26.21 14.60
N THR A 227 36.72 -26.20 15.93
CA THR A 227 35.76 -25.46 16.76
C THR A 227 35.87 -23.94 16.57
N ARG A 228 37.11 -23.43 16.43
CA ARG A 228 37.37 -22.00 16.19
C ARG A 228 36.88 -21.53 14.86
N ALA A 229 36.96 -22.38 13.82
CA ALA A 229 36.58 -22.03 12.44
C ALA A 229 35.11 -21.64 12.28
N VAL A 230 34.22 -22.04 13.19
CA VAL A 230 32.76 -21.68 13.15
C VAL A 230 32.51 -20.23 13.57
N ILE A 231 33.40 -19.63 14.38
CA ILE A 231 33.18 -18.30 14.97
C ILE A 231 33.05 -17.18 13.92
N PRO A 232 33.87 -17.06 12.88
CA PRO A 232 33.75 -16.00 11.88
C PRO A 232 32.41 -16.01 11.15
N ASP A 233 31.87 -17.18 10.83
CA ASP A 233 30.59 -17.33 10.15
C ASP A 233 29.43 -16.85 11.04
N LEU A 234 29.46 -17.23 12.33
CA LEU A 234 28.49 -16.73 13.30
C LEU A 234 28.56 -15.22 13.48
N GLN A 235 29.78 -14.65 13.52
CA GLN A 235 29.94 -13.21 13.63
C GLN A 235 29.41 -12.47 12.39
N ALA A 236 29.65 -13.00 11.19
CA ALA A 236 29.12 -12.46 9.95
C ALA A 236 27.57 -12.54 9.92
N ALA A 237 26.99 -13.66 10.35
CA ALA A 237 25.55 -13.83 10.45
C ALA A 237 24.90 -12.86 11.45
N VAL A 238 25.50 -12.66 12.64
CA VAL A 238 25.06 -11.68 13.64
C VAL A 238 25.03 -10.27 13.02
N ARG A 239 26.12 -9.84 12.39
CA ARG A 239 26.17 -8.52 11.74
C ARG A 239 25.14 -8.38 10.61
N GLY A 240 24.95 -9.42 9.80
CA GLY A 240 23.95 -9.45 8.75
C GLY A 240 22.52 -9.22 9.28
N ARG A 241 22.18 -9.79 10.46
CA ARG A 241 20.88 -9.52 11.09
C ARG A 241 20.77 -8.11 11.64
N MET A 242 21.82 -7.56 12.25
CA MET A 242 21.85 -6.16 12.68
C MET A 242 21.62 -5.21 11.51
N PHE A 243 22.29 -5.41 10.37
CA PHE A 243 22.11 -4.60 9.18
C PHE A 243 20.70 -4.71 8.61
N ARG A 244 20.12 -5.93 8.60
CA ARG A 244 18.73 -6.14 8.15
C ARG A 244 17.74 -5.38 9.02
N ILE A 245 17.89 -5.41 10.35
CA ILE A 245 17.05 -4.68 11.29
C ILE A 245 17.15 -3.17 11.04
N ALA A 246 18.37 -2.63 10.90
CA ALA A 246 18.58 -1.21 10.61
C ALA A 246 17.89 -0.77 9.31
N VAL A 247 17.97 -1.57 8.24
CA VAL A 247 17.28 -1.28 6.97
C VAL A 247 15.76 -1.30 7.15
N LEU A 248 15.23 -2.27 7.90
CA LEU A 248 13.79 -2.36 8.16
C LEU A 248 13.27 -1.15 8.95
N THR A 249 14.07 -0.62 9.90
CA THR A 249 13.76 0.61 10.64
C THR A 249 14.04 1.90 9.85
N GLY A 250 14.39 1.78 8.54
CA GLY A 250 14.64 2.92 7.66
C GLY A 250 15.96 3.63 7.87
N GLN A 251 16.89 3.03 8.62
CA GLN A 251 18.19 3.59 9.00
C GLN A 251 19.33 3.08 8.10
N ASN A 252 20.51 3.70 8.24
CA ASN A 252 21.73 3.19 7.63
C ASN A 252 22.06 1.80 8.22
N PRO A 253 22.53 0.82 7.44
CA PRO A 253 22.82 -0.53 7.92
C PRO A 253 23.70 -0.60 9.18
N ALA A 254 24.66 0.31 9.35
CA ALA A 254 25.55 0.33 10.50
C ALA A 254 24.96 1.04 11.75
N ALA A 255 23.82 1.71 11.64
CA ALA A 255 23.32 2.62 12.68
C ALA A 255 22.98 1.93 14.02
N LEU A 256 22.52 0.67 13.97
CA LEU A 256 22.09 -0.07 15.16
C LEU A 256 23.14 -1.10 15.64
N VAL A 257 24.35 -1.11 15.09
CA VAL A 257 25.35 -2.12 15.44
C VAL A 257 25.71 -2.07 16.91
N ASP A 258 25.99 -0.91 17.47
CA ASP A 258 26.42 -0.75 18.85
C ASP A 258 25.24 -1.03 19.82
N GLU A 259 24.03 -0.62 19.47
CA GLU A 259 22.83 -0.84 20.26
C GLU A 259 22.42 -2.32 20.33
N LEU A 260 22.56 -3.05 19.21
CA LEU A 260 22.21 -4.45 19.10
C LEU A 260 23.37 -5.43 19.46
N ALA A 261 24.60 -4.92 19.64
CA ALA A 261 25.77 -5.73 19.95
C ALA A 261 25.67 -6.50 21.28
N PRO A 262 25.12 -5.92 22.38
CA PRO A 262 24.97 -6.65 23.62
C PRO A 262 24.03 -7.86 23.44
N PRO A 263 24.48 -9.10 23.81
CA PRO A 263 23.61 -10.26 23.81
C PRO A 263 22.47 -10.08 24.80
N ALA A 264 21.27 -10.51 24.41
CA ALA A 264 20.11 -10.58 25.30
C ALA A 264 19.50 -11.99 25.20
N PRO A 265 18.86 -12.47 26.27
CA PRO A 265 18.16 -13.76 26.25
C PRO A 265 16.98 -13.73 25.30
N LEU A 266 16.57 -14.91 24.80
CA LEU A 266 15.29 -15.07 24.12
C LEU A 266 14.16 -15.00 25.17
N PRO A 267 12.94 -14.55 24.76
CA PRO A 267 11.79 -14.57 25.65
C PRO A 267 11.50 -15.98 26.19
N GLU A 268 11.27 -16.09 27.49
CA GLU A 268 10.96 -17.36 28.13
C GLU A 268 9.51 -17.80 27.91
N SER A 269 8.60 -16.86 27.73
CA SER A 269 7.19 -17.11 27.48
C SER A 269 6.77 -16.54 26.13
N LEU A 270 5.92 -17.27 25.42
CA LEU A 270 5.29 -16.80 24.20
C LEU A 270 3.90 -16.25 24.53
N PRO A 271 3.51 -15.09 23.95
CA PRO A 271 2.17 -14.58 24.13
C PRO A 271 1.13 -15.54 23.55
N VAL A 272 0.00 -15.69 24.23
CA VAL A 272 -1.11 -16.51 23.76
C VAL A 272 -1.78 -15.81 22.59
N ILE A 273 -1.89 -16.48 21.44
CA ILE A 273 -2.54 -15.98 20.26
C ILE A 273 -4.02 -16.42 20.29
N PRO A 274 -4.99 -15.49 20.38
CA PRO A 274 -6.40 -15.83 20.20
C PRO A 274 -6.65 -16.13 18.71
N VAL A 275 -6.73 -17.40 18.35
CA VAL A 275 -6.73 -17.84 16.94
C VAL A 275 -8.09 -17.58 16.27
N GLY A 276 -9.21 -17.61 17.01
CA GLY A 276 -10.55 -17.53 16.42
C GLY A 276 -10.88 -18.75 15.54
N SER A 277 -11.84 -18.62 14.64
CA SER A 277 -12.15 -19.65 13.65
C SER A 277 -11.32 -19.45 12.36
N PRO A 278 -11.07 -20.53 11.57
CA PRO A 278 -10.39 -20.41 10.28
C PRO A 278 -11.01 -19.37 9.33
N GLY A 279 -12.35 -19.33 9.26
CA GLY A 279 -13.07 -18.34 8.45
C GLY A 279 -12.87 -16.90 8.93
N GLU A 280 -12.76 -16.66 10.26
CA GLU A 280 -12.45 -15.34 10.79
C GLU A 280 -11.03 -14.92 10.45
N VAL A 281 -10.05 -15.83 10.53
CA VAL A 281 -8.66 -15.54 10.14
C VAL A 281 -8.60 -15.14 8.68
N LEU A 282 -9.28 -15.87 7.78
CA LEU A 282 -9.34 -15.54 6.37
C LEU A 282 -9.95 -14.15 6.13
N ARG A 283 -11.05 -13.80 6.82
CA ARG A 283 -11.66 -12.47 6.69
C ARG A 283 -10.80 -11.34 7.24
N ARG A 284 -9.95 -11.60 8.25
CA ARG A 284 -9.05 -10.60 8.85
C ARG A 284 -7.79 -10.38 8.01
N ARG A 285 -7.34 -11.36 7.23
CA ARG A 285 -6.12 -11.25 6.43
C ARG A 285 -6.19 -10.08 5.44
N PRO A 286 -5.25 -9.12 5.52
CA PRO A 286 -5.29 -7.94 4.66
C PRO A 286 -5.08 -8.26 3.18
N ASP A 287 -4.25 -9.25 2.84
CA ASP A 287 -3.99 -9.68 1.47
C ASP A 287 -5.24 -10.26 0.79
N ILE A 288 -6.04 -11.06 1.53
CA ILE A 288 -7.32 -11.58 1.05
C ILE A 288 -8.32 -10.43 0.86
N ARG A 289 -8.41 -9.50 1.83
CA ARG A 289 -9.24 -8.31 1.71
C ARG A 289 -8.87 -7.45 0.51
N ALA A 290 -7.57 -7.30 0.22
CA ALA A 290 -7.12 -6.58 -0.97
C ALA A 290 -7.59 -7.25 -2.26
N ALA A 291 -7.47 -8.57 -2.36
CA ALA A 291 -7.92 -9.35 -3.51
C ALA A 291 -9.45 -9.25 -3.70
N GLU A 292 -10.21 -9.36 -2.61
CA GLU A 292 -11.68 -9.20 -2.62
C GLU A 292 -12.10 -7.80 -3.07
N ARG A 293 -11.44 -6.73 -2.58
CA ARG A 293 -11.72 -5.37 -3.02
C ARG A 293 -11.38 -5.14 -4.50
N ARG A 294 -10.34 -5.80 -5.03
CA ARG A 294 -10.04 -5.79 -6.47
C ARG A 294 -11.13 -6.49 -7.29
N LEU A 295 -11.66 -7.60 -6.79
CA LEU A 295 -12.80 -8.29 -7.41
C LEU A 295 -14.04 -7.38 -7.44
N ALA A 296 -14.35 -6.71 -6.32
CA ALA A 296 -15.43 -5.73 -6.27
C ALA A 296 -15.24 -4.59 -7.29
N ALA A 297 -14.00 -4.07 -7.42
CA ALA A 297 -13.69 -3.05 -8.42
C ALA A 297 -13.90 -3.56 -9.85
N ALA A 298 -13.49 -4.79 -10.15
CA ALA A 298 -13.71 -5.41 -11.46
C ALA A 298 -15.20 -5.62 -11.77
N SER A 299 -15.98 -6.06 -10.79
CA SER A 299 -17.45 -6.19 -10.91
C SER A 299 -18.11 -4.84 -11.21
N ALA A 300 -17.73 -3.78 -10.49
CA ALA A 300 -18.24 -2.43 -10.77
C ALA A 300 -17.90 -1.93 -12.17
N ARG A 301 -16.72 -2.28 -12.72
CA ARG A 301 -16.34 -1.95 -14.11
C ARG A 301 -17.20 -2.67 -15.15
N ILE A 302 -17.72 -3.88 -14.86
CA ILE A 302 -18.73 -4.51 -15.72
C ILE A 302 -19.96 -3.61 -15.82
N GLY A 303 -20.39 -3.01 -14.69
CA GLY A 303 -21.47 -2.05 -14.69
C GLY A 303 -21.20 -0.81 -15.54
N VAL A 304 -19.96 -0.29 -15.53
CA VAL A 304 -19.53 0.82 -16.42
C VAL A 304 -19.67 0.41 -17.88
N ALA A 305 -19.08 -0.71 -18.26
CA ALA A 305 -19.15 -1.22 -19.65
C ALA A 305 -20.60 -1.53 -20.10
N THR A 306 -21.43 -2.00 -19.20
CA THR A 306 -22.87 -2.20 -19.46
C THR A 306 -23.58 -0.88 -19.69
N ALA A 307 -23.25 0.16 -18.91
CA ALA A 307 -23.84 1.48 -19.06
C ALA A 307 -23.45 2.16 -20.40
N ASP A 308 -22.27 1.86 -20.93
CA ASP A 308 -21.79 2.38 -22.22
C ASP A 308 -22.62 1.84 -23.42
N LEU A 309 -23.44 0.82 -23.24
CA LEU A 309 -24.40 0.34 -24.26
C LEU A 309 -25.65 1.22 -24.36
N PHE A 310 -25.86 2.14 -23.41
CA PHE A 310 -27.02 3.03 -23.35
C PHE A 310 -26.66 4.45 -23.77
N PRO A 311 -27.61 5.26 -24.26
CA PRO A 311 -27.35 6.64 -24.60
C PRO A 311 -26.87 7.46 -23.40
N SER A 312 -25.83 8.28 -23.59
CA SER A 312 -25.41 9.28 -22.62
C SER A 312 -26.14 10.60 -22.82
N PHE A 313 -26.46 11.29 -21.75
CA PHE A 313 -27.15 12.59 -21.76
C PHE A 313 -26.27 13.63 -21.07
N SER A 314 -25.98 14.73 -21.79
CA SER A 314 -25.27 15.87 -21.23
C SER A 314 -26.12 17.14 -21.28
N LEU A 315 -25.98 17.97 -20.28
CA LEU A 315 -26.46 19.32 -20.24
C LEU A 315 -25.28 20.24 -20.45
N ASP A 316 -25.28 20.96 -21.56
CA ASP A 316 -24.25 21.94 -21.90
C ASP A 316 -24.91 23.33 -21.94
N ALA A 317 -24.28 24.30 -21.30
CA ALA A 317 -24.68 25.70 -21.36
C ALA A 317 -23.44 26.57 -21.60
N LEU A 318 -23.58 27.56 -22.44
CA LEU A 318 -22.51 28.50 -22.77
C LEU A 318 -23.06 29.91 -22.69
N ILE A 319 -22.31 30.78 -22.05
CA ILE A 319 -22.50 32.26 -22.13
C ILE A 319 -21.17 32.88 -22.48
N GLY A 320 -21.17 33.82 -23.44
CA GLY A 320 -19.94 34.41 -23.88
C GLY A 320 -20.14 35.66 -24.74
N SER A 321 -19.03 36.23 -25.17
CA SER A 321 -18.93 37.35 -26.03
C SER A 321 -17.88 37.11 -27.12
N VAL A 322 -18.14 37.55 -28.34
CA VAL A 322 -17.25 37.43 -29.49
C VAL A 322 -17.17 38.78 -30.15
N ALA A 323 -15.98 39.30 -30.42
CA ALA A 323 -15.77 40.59 -31.07
C ALA A 323 -14.54 40.53 -31.99
N SER A 324 -14.52 41.42 -32.98
CA SER A 324 -13.37 41.64 -33.87
C SER A 324 -12.37 42.67 -33.33
N ASP A 325 -12.71 43.37 -32.26
CA ASP A 325 -11.84 44.29 -31.52
C ASP A 325 -11.93 43.98 -30.03
N SER A 326 -10.81 44.03 -29.34
CA SER A 326 -10.75 43.73 -27.90
C SER A 326 -11.57 44.71 -27.04
N GLY A 327 -11.76 45.95 -27.50
CA GLY A 327 -12.57 46.98 -26.84
C GLY A 327 -14.07 46.72 -26.89
N ASP A 328 -14.53 45.96 -27.88
CA ASP A 328 -15.93 45.64 -28.08
C ASP A 328 -16.39 44.32 -27.47
N LEU A 329 -15.48 43.61 -26.82
CA LEU A 329 -15.69 42.21 -26.33
C LEU A 329 -16.91 42.06 -25.41
N PHE A 330 -17.32 43.11 -24.71
CA PHE A 330 -18.51 43.09 -23.85
C PHE A 330 -19.59 44.11 -24.25
N SER A 331 -19.57 44.55 -25.51
CA SER A 331 -20.62 45.41 -26.06
C SER A 331 -21.90 44.63 -26.31
N ALA A 332 -23.06 45.31 -26.35
CA ALA A 332 -24.37 44.68 -26.53
C ALA A 332 -24.53 43.89 -27.85
N GLY A 333 -23.67 44.13 -28.84
CA GLY A 333 -23.65 43.43 -30.14
C GLY A 333 -22.78 42.17 -30.17
N ALA A 334 -21.93 41.96 -29.16
CA ALA A 334 -20.96 40.86 -29.09
C ALA A 334 -21.42 39.66 -28.22
N GLU A 335 -22.57 39.76 -27.54
CA GLU A 335 -23.10 38.72 -26.68
C GLU A 335 -23.66 37.53 -27.47
N SER A 336 -23.25 36.31 -27.08
CA SER A 336 -23.83 35.05 -27.53
C SER A 336 -24.35 34.24 -26.32
N ARG A 337 -25.52 33.65 -26.50
CA ARG A 337 -26.18 32.84 -25.44
C ARG A 337 -26.44 31.43 -25.92
#